data_7acf9a73ceaec5a52b489fc9730b9038
#
_entry.id   7acf9a73ceaec5a52b489fc9730b9038
#
_cell.length_a   1.000
_cell.length_b   1.000
_cell.length_c   1.000
_cell.angle_alpha   90.00
_cell.angle_beta   90.00
_cell.angle_gamma   90.00
#
_symmetry.space_group_name_H-M   'P 1'
#
loop_
_entity.id
_entity.type
_entity.pdbx_description
1 polymer ?
#
loop_
_entity_poly.entity_id
_entity_poly.type
_entity_poly.pdbx_seq_one_letter_code
_entity_poly.pdbx_strand_id
1 'polypeptide(L)'
;MENNKIKDKIDELVESLNRASKAYYNGADEIMPNYEWDALFDELTQLEKETGYIRQDSPTQNAGYEAEAGNREPHEYPALSLAKTKSIEELKKWAGDMPIWLSWKLDGLTLVLTYDGGRLVKILTRGNGTVGSNITFLQDAISGFPKEIPYKGHMVVRGEATISYTDFKLLNDTIEDDDEKYANPRNLASGTLNLDDVEEVKRRHVVFYAFTLVHIDDDIISWGDRMSYLSDMKFNVVKREATDAAGLDEAVKRWTRDVESGRMDVPVDGLVICYDDTAYAAGGSVTGHHATRAGFAFKWQDEAVDTRLRYIEWSCAVSTISPVAVFEPVQIEGTTVSRASLCNLTEIERLGVGKECTLSVIKANKIIPKCIAVKDAVGAVEIPKECPVCHHPTRIFVSKNSGVKTLHCTNPDCTAKNVKKFSRFVSKSGMDIDGLSVQTMLKFINEGFIKQFPDIYHLPEHFDKISSMEGFGEKSCMNMQTAIEKSRHVHPVNLIFALCIPLIGTDAGKKIVNAIGFEGFADRMRNATDFALRRSPPKIMAKLNAPPMPLTSCTHSLGKGMRWAAARRYSASPSDILVSAISRERAFTAATRPRWVVRTGTLRTSLISAVPALAKMPLVST
;
A
#
# COMPACT_ATOMS: atom_id res chain seq x y z
N MET A 1 -24.77 25.89 -22.43
CA MET A 1 -24.93 25.29 -21.08
C MET A 1 -24.53 23.80 -21.04
N GLU A 2 -24.89 23.01 -22.04
CA GLU A 2 -24.56 21.58 -22.09
C GLU A 2 -23.05 21.29 -22.27
N ASN A 3 -22.38 22.02 -23.16
CA ASN A 3 -20.92 21.91 -23.36
C ASN A 3 -20.08 22.27 -22.13
N ASN A 4 -20.55 23.15 -21.25
CA ASN A 4 -19.81 23.46 -20.01
C ASN A 4 -19.94 22.33 -19.00
N LYS A 5 -21.11 21.68 -18.90
CA LYS A 5 -21.29 20.52 -17.99
C LYS A 5 -20.43 19.33 -18.38
N ILE A 6 -20.22 19.11 -19.69
CA ILE A 6 -19.36 18.02 -20.16
C ILE A 6 -17.88 18.33 -19.86
N LYS A 7 -17.46 19.58 -20.01
CA LYS A 7 -16.11 20.00 -19.63
C LYS A 7 -15.87 19.86 -18.12
N ASP A 8 -16.82 20.31 -17.30
CA ASP A 8 -16.75 20.15 -15.84
C ASP A 8 -16.63 18.66 -15.47
N LYS A 9 -17.36 17.77 -16.17
CA LYS A 9 -17.28 16.32 -15.98
C LYS A 9 -15.91 15.73 -16.37
N ILE A 10 -15.33 16.18 -17.49
CA ILE A 10 -13.98 15.82 -17.91
C ILE A 10 -12.97 16.23 -16.82
N ASP A 11 -13.10 17.46 -16.30
CA ASP A 11 -12.21 17.97 -15.25
C ASP A 11 -12.30 17.13 -13.95
N GLU A 12 -13.51 16.75 -13.53
CA GLU A 12 -13.73 15.86 -12.38
C GLU A 12 -13.13 14.46 -12.60
N LEU A 13 -13.30 13.89 -13.79
CA LEU A 13 -12.74 12.59 -14.14
C LEU A 13 -11.21 12.62 -14.15
N VAL A 14 -10.60 13.62 -14.76
CA VAL A 14 -9.13 13.80 -14.76
C VAL A 14 -8.59 13.90 -13.34
N GLU A 15 -9.20 14.72 -12.48
CA GLU A 15 -8.76 14.85 -11.09
C GLU A 15 -8.94 13.57 -10.28
N SER A 16 -10.02 12.84 -10.48
CA SER A 16 -10.31 11.59 -9.80
C SER A 16 -9.34 10.49 -10.21
N LEU A 17 -9.12 10.30 -11.51
CA LEU A 17 -8.22 9.29 -12.07
C LEU A 17 -6.77 9.57 -11.71
N ASN A 18 -6.30 10.82 -11.80
CA ASN A 18 -4.96 11.21 -11.40
C ASN A 18 -4.72 10.98 -9.91
N ARG A 19 -5.70 11.26 -9.06
CA ARG A 19 -5.62 11.03 -7.61
C ARG A 19 -5.55 9.53 -7.29
N ALA A 20 -6.36 8.72 -7.97
CA ALA A 20 -6.35 7.27 -7.81
C ALA A 20 -5.02 6.66 -8.30
N SER A 21 -4.53 7.10 -9.46
CA SER A 21 -3.21 6.70 -9.97
C SER A 21 -2.09 7.08 -9.00
N LYS A 22 -2.15 8.28 -8.43
CA LYS A 22 -1.18 8.74 -7.41
C LYS A 22 -1.15 7.83 -6.19
N ALA A 23 -2.30 7.47 -5.65
CA ALA A 23 -2.37 6.56 -4.51
C ALA A 23 -1.85 5.17 -4.86
N TYR A 24 -2.26 4.64 -6.00
CA TYR A 24 -1.87 3.34 -6.51
C TYR A 24 -0.34 3.19 -6.71
N TYR A 25 0.30 4.17 -7.36
CA TYR A 25 1.74 4.12 -7.65
C TYR A 25 2.63 4.50 -6.46
N ASN A 26 2.10 5.17 -5.44
CA ASN A 26 2.86 5.54 -4.24
C ASN A 26 2.71 4.53 -3.09
N GLY A 27 2.07 3.36 -3.31
CA GLY A 27 1.85 2.34 -2.28
C GLY A 27 0.95 2.82 -1.13
N ALA A 28 0.11 3.84 -1.39
CA ALA A 28 -0.93 4.28 -0.47
C ALA A 28 -2.16 3.37 -0.60
N ASP A 29 -3.08 3.48 0.37
CA ASP A 29 -4.36 2.76 0.31
C ASP A 29 -5.05 2.99 -1.04
N GLU A 30 -5.52 1.91 -1.66
CA GLU A 30 -6.26 1.94 -2.91
C GLU A 30 -7.52 2.79 -2.76
N ILE A 31 -7.56 3.94 -3.44
CA ILE A 31 -8.70 4.88 -3.36
C ILE A 31 -9.80 4.48 -4.33
N MET A 32 -9.44 3.78 -5.40
CA MET A 32 -10.32 3.36 -6.47
C MET A 32 -9.84 2.02 -7.03
N PRO A 33 -10.74 1.03 -7.17
CA PRO A 33 -10.38 -0.27 -7.76
C PRO A 33 -9.99 -0.14 -9.24
N ASN A 34 -9.09 -1.01 -9.68
CA ASN A 34 -8.59 -0.99 -11.06
C ASN A 34 -9.71 -1.05 -12.12
N TYR A 35 -10.77 -1.84 -11.91
CA TYR A 35 -11.88 -1.93 -12.86
C TYR A 35 -12.71 -0.64 -12.92
N GLU A 36 -12.83 0.08 -11.80
CA GLU A 36 -13.52 1.37 -11.74
C GLU A 36 -12.65 2.45 -12.39
N TRP A 37 -11.35 2.41 -12.13
CA TRP A 37 -10.39 3.26 -12.81
C TRP A 37 -10.43 3.04 -14.33
N ASP A 38 -10.42 1.77 -14.79
CA ASP A 38 -10.53 1.42 -16.21
C ASP A 38 -11.85 1.94 -16.81
N ALA A 39 -13.00 1.78 -16.12
CA ALA A 39 -14.30 2.26 -16.59
C ALA A 39 -14.39 3.79 -16.68
N LEU A 40 -13.89 4.51 -15.67
CA LEU A 40 -13.85 5.97 -15.69
C LEU A 40 -12.84 6.52 -16.70
N PHE A 41 -11.75 5.81 -16.93
CA PHE A 41 -10.78 6.13 -17.96
C PHE A 41 -11.37 5.96 -19.38
N ASP A 42 -12.16 4.90 -19.61
CA ASP A 42 -12.86 4.69 -20.87
C ASP A 42 -13.91 5.79 -21.08
N GLU A 43 -14.67 6.17 -20.05
CA GLU A 43 -15.62 7.28 -20.09
C GLU A 43 -14.93 8.61 -20.41
N LEU A 44 -13.82 8.93 -19.73
CA LEU A 44 -13.02 10.12 -19.99
C LEU A 44 -12.54 10.15 -21.43
N THR A 45 -12.01 9.03 -21.92
CA THR A 45 -11.53 8.88 -23.29
C THR A 45 -12.62 9.19 -24.32
N GLN A 46 -13.82 8.68 -24.10
CA GLN A 46 -14.95 8.91 -24.99
C GLN A 46 -15.39 10.39 -24.98
N LEU A 47 -15.49 11.00 -23.80
CA LEU A 47 -15.84 12.42 -23.66
C LEU A 47 -14.80 13.35 -24.28
N GLU A 48 -13.51 13.06 -24.10
CA GLU A 48 -12.43 13.83 -24.74
C GLU A 48 -12.48 13.71 -26.27
N LYS A 49 -12.78 12.52 -26.80
CA LYS A 49 -12.93 12.29 -28.24
C LYS A 49 -14.16 13.02 -28.83
N GLU A 50 -15.28 13.01 -28.11
CA GLU A 50 -16.53 13.65 -28.55
C GLU A 50 -16.44 15.20 -28.52
N THR A 51 -15.73 15.74 -27.53
CA THR A 51 -15.66 17.20 -27.31
C THR A 51 -14.44 17.87 -27.91
N GLY A 52 -13.37 17.10 -28.15
CA GLY A 52 -12.04 17.63 -28.50
C GLY A 52 -11.37 18.40 -27.35
N TYR A 53 -11.97 18.42 -26.14
CA TYR A 53 -11.39 19.07 -24.97
C TYR A 53 -10.56 18.05 -24.19
N ILE A 54 -9.25 18.26 -24.19
CA ILE A 54 -8.26 17.40 -23.52
C ILE A 54 -7.42 18.27 -22.60
N ARG A 55 -7.37 17.91 -21.31
CA ARG A 55 -6.49 18.59 -20.35
C ARG A 55 -5.05 18.13 -20.52
N GLN A 56 -4.10 19.03 -20.27
CA GLN A 56 -2.67 18.73 -20.35
C GLN A 56 -2.24 17.66 -19.34
N ASP A 57 -2.90 17.57 -18.19
CA ASP A 57 -2.67 16.60 -17.14
C ASP A 57 -3.63 15.38 -17.20
N SER A 58 -4.36 15.22 -18.32
CA SER A 58 -5.24 14.07 -18.49
C SER A 58 -4.47 12.75 -18.47
N PRO A 59 -4.96 11.73 -17.74
CA PRO A 59 -4.35 10.39 -17.74
C PRO A 59 -4.43 9.71 -19.12
N THR A 60 -5.26 10.20 -20.05
CA THR A 60 -5.27 9.75 -21.44
C THR A 60 -4.04 10.23 -22.22
N GLN A 61 -3.40 11.31 -21.78
CA GLN A 61 -2.18 11.86 -22.38
C GLN A 61 -0.92 11.43 -21.63
N ASN A 62 -1.02 11.04 -20.35
CA ASN A 62 0.09 10.70 -19.49
C ASN A 62 -0.08 9.29 -18.90
N ALA A 63 0.82 8.36 -19.22
CA ALA A 63 0.80 7.01 -18.67
C ALA A 63 1.52 6.98 -17.30
N GLY A 64 0.75 7.06 -16.20
CA GLY A 64 1.27 6.90 -14.84
C GLY A 64 1.54 8.22 -14.10
N TYR A 65 1.66 8.12 -12.76
CA TYR A 65 1.84 9.25 -11.86
C TYR A 65 3.31 9.53 -11.54
N GLU A 66 3.67 10.80 -11.40
CA GLU A 66 4.98 11.21 -10.90
C GLU A 66 5.07 11.03 -9.38
N ALA A 67 5.76 9.99 -8.88
CA ALA A 67 6.15 9.90 -7.48
C ALA A 67 7.18 11.00 -7.14
N GLU A 68 7.05 11.66 -6.00
CA GLU A 68 7.95 12.75 -5.60
C GLU A 68 9.35 12.23 -5.25
N ALA A 69 10.37 12.86 -5.84
CA ALA A 69 11.80 12.86 -5.46
C ALA A 69 12.45 11.52 -5.13
N GLY A 70 13.03 10.89 -6.14
CA GLY A 70 14.02 9.82 -6.07
C GLY A 70 15.02 9.96 -7.22
N ASN A 71 15.93 9.02 -7.32
CA ASN A 71 16.92 8.91 -8.39
C ASN A 71 16.19 8.57 -9.72
N ARG A 72 15.61 9.58 -10.39
CA ARG A 72 14.76 9.42 -11.57
C ARG A 72 15.53 9.65 -12.84
N GLU A 73 15.34 8.75 -13.78
CA GLU A 73 15.98 8.82 -15.08
C GLU A 73 14.97 8.64 -16.21
N PRO A 74 15.17 9.32 -17.35
CA PRO A 74 14.35 9.12 -18.53
C PRO A 74 14.61 7.72 -19.13
N HIS A 75 13.54 7.11 -19.66
CA HIS A 75 13.66 5.92 -20.48
C HIS A 75 14.20 6.28 -21.85
N GLU A 76 15.17 5.52 -22.33
CA GLU A 76 15.67 5.61 -23.69
C GLU A 76 14.58 5.22 -24.71
N TYR A 77 13.81 4.17 -24.37
CA TYR A 77 12.66 3.71 -25.14
C TYR A 77 11.40 3.81 -24.26
N PRO A 78 10.37 4.59 -24.66
CA PRO A 78 9.17 4.76 -23.86
C PRO A 78 8.47 3.45 -23.50
N ALA A 79 8.11 3.28 -22.24
CA ALA A 79 7.44 2.09 -21.70
C ALA A 79 5.91 2.25 -21.75
N LEU A 80 5.33 2.31 -22.96
CA LEU A 80 3.92 2.56 -23.19
C LEU A 80 3.03 1.38 -22.77
N SER A 81 1.75 1.66 -22.53
CA SER A 81 0.73 0.66 -22.25
C SER A 81 0.26 -0.04 -23.54
N LEU A 82 -0.28 -1.25 -23.40
CA LEU A 82 -1.00 -1.94 -24.47
C LEU A 82 -2.48 -1.55 -24.45
N ALA A 83 -3.13 -1.57 -25.60
CA ALA A 83 -4.57 -1.53 -25.70
C ALA A 83 -5.18 -2.73 -24.96
N LYS A 84 -6.34 -2.55 -24.33
CA LYS A 84 -7.01 -3.60 -23.56
C LYS A 84 -8.27 -4.05 -24.29
N THR A 85 -8.57 -5.36 -24.25
CA THR A 85 -9.84 -5.91 -24.72
C THR A 85 -10.26 -7.12 -23.91
N LYS A 86 -11.56 -7.38 -23.87
CA LYS A 86 -12.18 -8.61 -23.34
C LYS A 86 -12.80 -9.45 -24.48
N SER A 87 -12.68 -9.01 -25.72
CA SER A 87 -13.28 -9.62 -26.91
C SER A 87 -12.24 -10.39 -27.72
N ILE A 88 -12.41 -11.69 -27.84
CA ILE A 88 -11.59 -12.54 -28.72
C ILE A 88 -11.83 -12.18 -30.18
N GLU A 89 -13.04 -11.79 -30.57
CA GLU A 89 -13.36 -11.40 -31.94
C GLU A 89 -12.62 -10.12 -32.36
N GLU A 90 -12.46 -9.17 -31.43
CA GLU A 90 -11.66 -7.99 -31.67
C GLU A 90 -10.18 -8.36 -31.90
N LEU A 91 -9.64 -9.29 -31.11
CA LEU A 91 -8.28 -9.80 -31.27
C LEU A 91 -8.07 -10.51 -32.61
N LYS A 92 -9.02 -11.36 -33.03
CA LYS A 92 -8.98 -12.02 -34.34
C LYS A 92 -8.97 -11.02 -35.48
N LYS A 93 -9.84 -10.01 -35.41
CA LYS A 93 -9.91 -8.95 -36.41
C LYS A 93 -8.62 -8.14 -36.47
N TRP A 94 -7.99 -7.88 -35.31
CA TRP A 94 -6.72 -7.17 -35.23
C TRP A 94 -5.56 -8.02 -35.76
N ALA A 95 -5.50 -9.31 -35.42
CA ALA A 95 -4.46 -10.23 -35.87
C ALA A 95 -4.49 -10.41 -37.40
N GLY A 96 -5.69 -10.52 -37.98
CA GLY A 96 -5.85 -10.80 -39.42
C GLY A 96 -5.12 -12.08 -39.81
N ASP A 97 -4.29 -12.02 -40.86
CA ASP A 97 -3.50 -13.17 -41.36
C ASP A 97 -2.07 -13.19 -40.78
N MET A 98 -1.76 -12.30 -39.82
CA MET A 98 -0.41 -12.19 -39.28
C MET A 98 -0.15 -13.25 -38.20
N PRO A 99 1.06 -13.85 -38.16
CA PRO A 99 1.49 -14.67 -37.03
C PRO A 99 1.54 -13.85 -35.75
N ILE A 100 1.00 -14.43 -34.67
CA ILE A 100 0.94 -13.79 -33.36
C ILE A 100 1.46 -14.73 -32.26
N TRP A 101 1.84 -14.14 -31.14
CA TRP A 101 2.23 -14.84 -29.92
C TRP A 101 1.28 -14.52 -28.80
N LEU A 102 0.91 -15.54 -28.03
CA LEU A 102 0.30 -15.43 -26.73
C LEU A 102 1.36 -15.50 -25.65
N SER A 103 1.23 -14.69 -24.60
CA SER A 103 2.04 -14.77 -23.39
C SER A 103 1.24 -14.39 -22.16
N TRP A 104 1.70 -14.80 -20.97
CA TRP A 104 1.08 -14.35 -19.71
C TRP A 104 1.22 -12.85 -19.55
N LYS A 105 0.12 -12.19 -19.19
CA LYS A 105 0.14 -10.85 -18.65
C LYS A 105 0.40 -10.95 -17.15
N LEU A 106 1.67 -10.90 -16.77
CA LEU A 106 2.09 -10.96 -15.39
C LEU A 106 1.60 -9.72 -14.63
N ASP A 107 1.29 -9.91 -13.36
CA ASP A 107 0.80 -8.85 -12.47
C ASP A 107 1.85 -8.52 -11.40
N GLY A 108 2.68 -7.54 -11.67
CA GLY A 108 3.79 -7.12 -10.83
C GLY A 108 4.16 -5.65 -11.05
N LEU A 109 5.45 -5.36 -11.08
CA LEU A 109 6.00 -4.06 -11.44
C LEU A 109 6.92 -4.20 -12.65
N THR A 110 6.66 -3.43 -13.71
CA THR A 110 7.50 -3.44 -14.91
C THR A 110 8.87 -2.83 -14.62
N LEU A 111 9.92 -3.54 -15.00
CA LEU A 111 11.31 -3.09 -14.99
C LEU A 111 11.88 -3.02 -16.41
N VAL A 112 12.78 -2.06 -16.60
CA VAL A 112 13.59 -1.88 -17.80
C VAL A 112 15.05 -2.06 -17.43
N LEU A 113 15.68 -3.08 -18.03
CA LEU A 113 17.08 -3.44 -17.82
C LEU A 113 17.91 -2.99 -19.02
N THR A 114 19.00 -2.27 -18.79
CA THR A 114 19.95 -1.84 -19.82
C THR A 114 21.28 -2.54 -19.63
N TYR A 115 21.81 -3.11 -20.69
CA TYR A 115 23.12 -3.75 -20.74
C TYR A 115 24.01 -3.01 -21.75
N ASP A 116 25.28 -2.79 -21.35
CA ASP A 116 26.33 -2.24 -22.20
C ASP A 116 27.62 -3.03 -21.98
N GLY A 117 28.32 -3.32 -23.06
CA GLY A 117 29.57 -4.10 -23.01
C GLY A 117 29.40 -5.49 -22.39
N GLY A 118 28.16 -6.00 -22.37
CA GLY A 118 27.81 -7.30 -21.79
C GLY A 118 27.57 -7.27 -20.28
N ARG A 119 27.43 -6.10 -19.68
CA ARG A 119 27.13 -5.94 -18.25
C ARG A 119 25.83 -5.19 -18.05
N LEU A 120 25.08 -5.57 -17.02
CA LEU A 120 23.93 -4.81 -16.56
C LEU A 120 24.42 -3.47 -15.98
N VAL A 121 23.99 -2.37 -16.60
CA VAL A 121 24.40 -1.02 -16.18
C VAL A 121 23.26 -0.25 -15.53
N LYS A 122 21.98 -0.65 -15.78
CA LYS A 122 20.84 0.09 -15.28
C LYS A 122 19.60 -0.76 -15.13
N ILE A 123 18.83 -0.52 -14.04
CA ILE A 123 17.48 -1.03 -13.79
C ILE A 123 16.59 0.17 -13.48
N LEU A 124 15.59 0.42 -14.34
CA LEU A 124 14.57 1.45 -14.10
C LEU A 124 13.20 0.81 -13.86
N THR A 125 12.43 1.36 -12.93
CA THR A 125 10.99 1.07 -12.87
C THR A 125 10.29 1.76 -14.04
N ARG A 126 9.10 1.27 -14.43
CA ARG A 126 8.33 1.88 -15.52
C ARG A 126 8.02 3.36 -15.29
N GLY A 127 7.71 3.75 -14.04
CA GLY A 127 7.25 5.09 -13.72
C GLY A 127 6.03 5.50 -14.57
N ASN A 128 6.06 6.69 -15.15
CA ASN A 128 5.02 7.19 -16.06
C ASN A 128 5.19 6.74 -17.53
N GLY A 129 6.11 5.82 -17.79
CA GLY A 129 6.42 5.33 -19.14
C GLY A 129 7.49 6.14 -19.88
N THR A 130 7.79 7.36 -19.48
CA THR A 130 8.87 8.19 -20.01
C THR A 130 10.01 8.41 -19.04
N VAL A 131 9.72 8.36 -17.72
CA VAL A 131 10.68 8.52 -16.62
C VAL A 131 10.41 7.46 -15.57
N GLY A 132 11.44 6.74 -15.13
CA GLY A 132 11.37 5.73 -14.07
C GLY A 132 12.34 6.00 -12.92
N SER A 133 12.18 5.33 -11.80
CA SER A 133 13.11 5.36 -10.68
C SER A 133 14.27 4.39 -10.94
N ASN A 134 15.51 4.85 -10.75
CA ASN A 134 16.69 4.00 -10.85
C ASN A 134 16.83 3.17 -9.56
N ILE A 135 16.69 1.85 -9.71
CA ILE A 135 16.81 0.85 -8.65
C ILE A 135 17.95 -0.13 -8.91
N THR A 136 18.98 0.28 -9.66
CA THR A 136 20.13 -0.58 -10.04
C THR A 136 20.83 -1.15 -8.80
N PHE A 137 20.80 -0.45 -7.66
CA PHE A 137 21.36 -0.93 -6.40
C PHE A 137 20.69 -2.22 -5.89
N LEU A 138 19.47 -2.56 -6.37
CA LEU A 138 18.75 -3.79 -6.04
C LEU A 138 19.12 -4.99 -6.95
N GLN A 139 20.05 -4.85 -7.89
CA GLN A 139 20.42 -5.90 -8.84
C GLN A 139 20.80 -7.25 -8.20
N ASP A 140 21.29 -7.22 -6.94
CA ASP A 140 21.66 -8.41 -6.17
C ASP A 140 20.49 -9.01 -5.38
N ALA A 141 19.37 -8.31 -5.31
CA ALA A 141 18.19 -8.71 -4.58
C ALA A 141 17.04 -9.22 -5.48
N ILE A 142 17.14 -8.98 -6.79
CA ILE A 142 16.15 -9.41 -7.78
C ILE A 142 16.75 -10.57 -8.57
N SER A 143 15.99 -11.66 -8.70
CA SER A 143 16.39 -12.82 -9.52
C SER A 143 15.73 -12.81 -10.90
N GLY A 144 16.13 -13.74 -11.78
CA GLY A 144 15.50 -13.94 -13.09
C GLY A 144 16.17 -13.23 -14.27
N PHE A 145 17.33 -12.61 -14.06
CA PHE A 145 18.18 -12.07 -15.11
C PHE A 145 19.66 -12.21 -14.78
N PRO A 146 20.55 -12.39 -15.78
CA PRO A 146 22.00 -12.41 -15.59
C PRO A 146 22.54 -10.98 -15.42
N LYS A 147 23.60 -10.80 -14.63
CA LYS A 147 24.32 -9.52 -14.51
C LYS A 147 25.33 -9.31 -15.64
N GLU A 148 25.82 -10.41 -16.19
CA GLU A 148 26.73 -10.44 -17.35
C GLU A 148 26.15 -11.34 -18.43
N ILE A 149 26.22 -10.88 -19.68
CA ILE A 149 25.75 -11.57 -20.87
C ILE A 149 26.87 -11.68 -21.93
N PRO A 150 26.80 -12.66 -22.82
CA PRO A 150 27.79 -12.81 -23.92
C PRO A 150 27.78 -11.64 -24.92
N TYR A 151 26.58 -11.08 -25.19
CA TYR A 151 26.40 -9.97 -26.13
C TYR A 151 27.09 -8.70 -25.61
N LYS A 152 27.90 -8.05 -26.48
CA LYS A 152 28.74 -6.90 -26.06
C LYS A 152 28.26 -5.54 -26.57
N GLY A 153 27.19 -5.52 -27.38
CA GLY A 153 26.54 -4.28 -27.84
C GLY A 153 25.58 -3.70 -26.76
N HIS A 154 24.85 -2.68 -27.19
CA HIS A 154 23.78 -2.09 -26.36
C HIS A 154 22.52 -2.94 -26.41
N MET A 155 21.93 -3.27 -25.29
CA MET A 155 20.72 -4.09 -25.22
C MET A 155 19.78 -3.58 -24.14
N VAL A 156 18.49 -3.46 -24.48
CA VAL A 156 17.44 -3.07 -23.55
C VAL A 156 16.35 -4.13 -23.47
N VAL A 157 16.12 -4.65 -22.27
CA VAL A 157 15.14 -5.71 -21.98
C VAL A 157 14.06 -5.16 -21.05
N ARG A 158 12.82 -5.47 -21.35
CA ARG A 158 11.68 -5.13 -20.47
C ARG A 158 11.02 -6.39 -19.96
N GLY A 159 10.64 -6.39 -18.69
CA GLY A 159 9.98 -7.51 -18.05
C GLY A 159 9.15 -7.08 -16.84
N GLU A 160 8.51 -8.04 -16.24
CA GLU A 160 7.71 -7.84 -15.03
C GLU A 160 8.40 -8.48 -13.83
N ALA A 161 8.58 -7.72 -12.78
CA ALA A 161 9.05 -8.19 -11.49
C ALA A 161 7.85 -8.56 -10.62
N THR A 162 7.80 -9.82 -10.16
CA THR A 162 6.67 -10.37 -9.41
C THR A 162 7.13 -11.05 -8.13
N ILE A 163 6.21 -11.26 -7.22
CA ILE A 163 6.38 -12.15 -6.06
C ILE A 163 5.36 -13.29 -6.24
N SER A 164 5.78 -14.53 -5.97
CA SER A 164 4.92 -15.70 -6.12
C SER A 164 3.76 -15.68 -5.12
N TYR A 165 2.67 -16.38 -5.41
CA TYR A 165 1.58 -16.56 -4.43
C TYR A 165 2.06 -17.28 -3.17
N THR A 166 2.99 -18.22 -3.32
CA THR A 166 3.62 -18.94 -2.19
C THR A 166 4.40 -18.00 -1.29
N ASP A 167 5.30 -17.17 -1.85
CA ASP A 167 6.09 -16.20 -1.07
C ASP A 167 5.21 -15.11 -0.46
N PHE A 168 4.21 -14.64 -1.22
CA PHE A 168 3.22 -13.68 -0.73
C PHE A 168 2.46 -14.21 0.48
N LYS A 169 2.00 -15.48 0.42
CA LYS A 169 1.31 -16.13 1.54
C LYS A 169 2.23 -16.29 2.74
N LEU A 170 3.44 -16.81 2.53
CA LEU A 170 4.42 -16.98 3.59
C LEU A 170 4.72 -15.65 4.29
N LEU A 171 4.89 -14.57 3.55
CA LEU A 171 5.12 -13.25 4.13
C LEU A 171 3.91 -12.75 4.91
N ASN A 172 2.71 -12.82 4.34
CA ASN A 172 1.49 -12.39 5.02
C ASN A 172 1.19 -13.21 6.28
N ASP A 173 1.53 -14.50 6.29
CA ASP A 173 1.37 -15.37 7.48
C ASP A 173 2.30 -14.94 8.63
N THR A 174 3.37 -14.16 8.35
CA THR A 174 4.24 -13.57 9.39
C THR A 174 3.70 -12.26 9.95
N ILE A 175 2.67 -11.67 9.33
CA ILE A 175 2.05 -10.41 9.76
C ILE A 175 0.86 -10.74 10.64
N GLU A 176 0.95 -10.40 11.92
CA GLU A 176 -0.09 -10.71 12.92
C GLU A 176 -1.32 -9.81 12.79
N ASP A 177 -1.16 -8.55 12.39
CA ASP A 177 -2.27 -7.60 12.21
C ASP A 177 -2.85 -7.73 10.80
N ASP A 178 -4.08 -8.19 10.70
CA ASP A 178 -4.78 -8.35 9.42
C ASP A 178 -4.91 -7.02 8.64
N ASP A 179 -4.92 -5.88 9.35
CA ASP A 179 -4.98 -4.55 8.73
C ASP A 179 -3.62 -4.13 8.10
N GLU A 180 -2.52 -4.84 8.43
CA GLU A 180 -1.18 -4.60 7.88
C GLU A 180 -0.80 -5.60 6.78
N LYS A 181 -1.61 -6.63 6.57
CA LYS A 181 -1.37 -7.62 5.50
C LYS A 181 -1.44 -6.96 4.13
N TYR A 182 -0.55 -7.40 3.26
CA TYR A 182 -0.57 -6.96 1.87
C TYR A 182 -1.82 -7.49 1.16
N ALA A 183 -2.47 -6.62 0.39
CA ALA A 183 -3.73 -6.96 -0.27
C ALA A 183 -3.55 -7.96 -1.41
N ASN A 184 -2.43 -7.92 -2.13
CA ASN A 184 -2.11 -8.81 -3.25
C ASN A 184 -0.61 -8.85 -3.54
N PRO A 185 -0.12 -9.85 -4.31
CA PRO A 185 1.29 -9.98 -4.66
C PRO A 185 1.87 -8.79 -5.41
N ARG A 186 1.08 -8.13 -6.27
CA ARG A 186 1.50 -6.94 -7.02
C ARG A 186 1.83 -5.76 -6.10
N ASN A 187 0.94 -5.46 -5.13
CA ASN A 187 1.17 -4.39 -4.16
C ASN A 187 2.39 -4.69 -3.29
N LEU A 188 2.59 -5.96 -2.93
CA LEU A 188 3.80 -6.39 -2.22
C LEU A 188 5.05 -6.19 -3.09
N ALA A 189 5.05 -6.61 -4.36
CA ALA A 189 6.20 -6.44 -5.26
C ALA A 189 6.53 -4.96 -5.48
N SER A 190 5.52 -4.12 -5.74
CA SER A 190 5.71 -2.68 -5.91
C SER A 190 6.24 -2.02 -4.63
N GLY A 191 5.68 -2.34 -3.46
CA GLY A 191 6.17 -1.85 -2.18
C GLY A 191 7.60 -2.31 -1.87
N THR A 192 7.94 -3.54 -2.23
CA THR A 192 9.27 -4.12 -2.03
C THR A 192 10.34 -3.40 -2.86
N LEU A 193 10.07 -3.13 -4.13
CA LEU A 193 11.03 -2.46 -5.03
C LEU A 193 11.21 -0.96 -4.74
N ASN A 194 10.41 -0.40 -3.83
CA ASN A 194 10.59 0.95 -3.31
C ASN A 194 11.37 1.00 -1.98
N LEU A 195 11.84 -0.14 -1.47
CA LEU A 195 12.67 -0.21 -0.27
C LEU A 195 14.13 0.12 -0.59
N ASP A 196 14.80 0.78 0.35
CA ASP A 196 16.24 1.02 0.29
C ASP A 196 17.07 -0.13 0.92
N ASP A 197 16.41 -1.07 1.60
CA ASP A 197 17.02 -2.20 2.31
C ASP A 197 17.13 -3.43 1.40
N VAL A 198 18.33 -3.65 0.85
CA VAL A 198 18.62 -4.74 -0.08
C VAL A 198 18.37 -6.12 0.52
N GLU A 199 18.67 -6.33 1.81
CA GLU A 199 18.50 -7.62 2.47
C GLU A 199 17.01 -7.92 2.71
N GLU A 200 16.19 -6.89 2.97
CA GLU A 200 14.74 -7.06 3.03
C GLU A 200 14.16 -7.40 1.66
N VAL A 201 14.62 -6.77 0.58
CA VAL A 201 14.18 -7.09 -0.80
C VAL A 201 14.54 -8.53 -1.15
N LYS A 202 15.75 -9.02 -0.82
CA LYS A 202 16.16 -10.42 -1.03
C LYS A 202 15.23 -11.42 -0.33
N ARG A 203 14.83 -11.12 0.91
CA ARG A 203 13.95 -12.01 1.70
C ARG A 203 12.55 -12.14 1.10
N ARG A 204 12.14 -11.19 0.27
CA ARG A 204 10.82 -11.19 -0.36
C ARG A 204 10.78 -11.89 -1.73
N HIS A 205 11.89 -12.44 -2.17
CA HIS A 205 12.04 -13.27 -3.37
C HIS A 205 11.40 -12.66 -4.63
N VAL A 206 11.76 -11.42 -4.96
CA VAL A 206 11.31 -10.79 -6.22
C VAL A 206 11.96 -11.47 -7.41
N VAL A 207 11.13 -11.91 -8.38
CA VAL A 207 11.57 -12.58 -9.60
C VAL A 207 11.17 -11.78 -10.82
N PHE A 208 12.13 -11.48 -11.69
CA PHE A 208 11.93 -10.82 -12.96
C PHE A 208 11.65 -11.83 -14.07
N TYR A 209 10.69 -11.54 -14.93
CA TYR A 209 10.38 -12.29 -16.13
C TYR A 209 10.39 -11.35 -17.35
N ALA A 210 11.33 -11.56 -18.25
CA ALA A 210 11.40 -10.81 -19.51
C ALA A 210 10.18 -11.10 -20.37
N PHE A 211 9.57 -10.05 -20.91
CA PHE A 211 8.45 -10.17 -21.85
C PHE A 211 8.71 -9.44 -23.18
N THR A 212 9.77 -8.66 -23.29
CA THR A 212 10.18 -8.09 -24.58
C THR A 212 11.66 -7.69 -24.59
N LEU A 213 12.35 -8.00 -25.67
CA LEU A 213 13.64 -7.42 -26.04
C LEU A 213 13.36 -6.13 -26.82
N VAL A 214 13.52 -4.99 -26.15
CA VAL A 214 13.14 -3.67 -26.68
C VAL A 214 14.10 -3.22 -27.75
N HIS A 215 15.41 -3.35 -27.47
CA HIS A 215 16.48 -2.96 -28.36
C HIS A 215 17.64 -3.95 -28.31
N ILE A 216 18.19 -4.21 -29.43
CA ILE A 216 19.46 -4.89 -29.67
C ILE A 216 19.99 -4.42 -31.04
N ASP A 217 21.31 -4.30 -31.18
CA ASP A 217 21.92 -3.88 -32.48
C ASP A 217 21.82 -4.97 -33.56
N ASP A 218 21.57 -6.23 -33.16
CA ASP A 218 21.40 -7.36 -34.09
C ASP A 218 20.00 -7.34 -34.73
N ASP A 219 19.90 -7.77 -35.96
CA ASP A 219 18.66 -7.78 -36.77
C ASP A 219 17.78 -9.01 -36.44
N ILE A 220 17.19 -9.06 -35.25
CA ILE A 220 16.23 -10.11 -34.87
C ILE A 220 14.82 -9.57 -35.05
N ILE A 221 14.14 -9.96 -36.14
CA ILE A 221 12.80 -9.43 -36.49
C ILE A 221 11.68 -10.14 -35.72
N SER A 222 11.77 -11.48 -35.56
CA SER A 222 10.73 -12.26 -34.86
C SER A 222 10.75 -12.00 -33.37
N TRP A 223 9.56 -11.68 -32.78
CA TRP A 223 9.40 -11.57 -31.34
C TRP A 223 9.70 -12.91 -30.65
N GLY A 224 9.27 -14.02 -31.22
CA GLY A 224 9.57 -15.36 -30.73
C GLY A 224 11.06 -15.66 -30.64
N ASP A 225 11.83 -15.28 -31.67
CA ASP A 225 13.28 -15.43 -31.71
C ASP A 225 13.97 -14.53 -30.69
N ARG A 226 13.52 -13.27 -30.53
CA ARG A 226 13.99 -12.35 -29.47
C ARG A 226 13.83 -12.95 -28.08
N MET A 227 12.69 -13.58 -27.82
CA MET A 227 12.42 -14.21 -26.52
C MET A 227 13.24 -15.49 -26.34
N SER A 228 13.49 -16.24 -27.40
CA SER A 228 14.39 -17.42 -27.38
C SER A 228 15.83 -17.00 -27.09
N TYR A 229 16.30 -15.95 -27.77
CA TYR A 229 17.62 -15.35 -27.54
C TYR A 229 17.84 -14.91 -26.08
N LEU A 230 16.82 -14.28 -25.44
CA LEU A 230 16.88 -13.95 -24.01
C LEU A 230 16.96 -15.21 -23.15
N SER A 231 16.20 -16.26 -23.48
CA SER A 231 16.24 -17.53 -22.75
C SER A 231 17.61 -18.20 -22.81
N ASP A 232 18.26 -18.17 -23.97
CA ASP A 232 19.62 -18.70 -24.18
C ASP A 232 20.65 -17.94 -23.32
N MET A 233 20.45 -16.64 -23.15
CA MET A 233 21.25 -15.79 -22.26
C MET A 233 20.86 -15.93 -20.76
N LYS A 234 19.96 -16.88 -20.41
CA LYS A 234 19.59 -17.20 -19.04
C LYS A 234 18.67 -16.18 -18.35
N PHE A 235 17.92 -15.40 -19.11
CA PHE A 235 16.79 -14.69 -18.54
C PHE A 235 15.63 -15.65 -18.24
N ASN A 236 14.93 -15.43 -17.14
CA ASN A 236 13.58 -15.96 -17.04
C ASN A 236 12.70 -15.23 -18.05
N VAL A 237 12.09 -15.99 -18.93
CA VAL A 237 11.24 -15.45 -20.00
C VAL A 237 9.80 -15.84 -19.73
N VAL A 238 8.86 -14.93 -19.96
CA VAL A 238 7.44 -15.21 -19.81
C VAL A 238 7.03 -16.41 -20.69
N LYS A 239 6.18 -17.31 -20.14
CA LYS A 239 5.61 -18.43 -20.92
C LYS A 239 4.87 -17.87 -22.13
N ARG A 240 5.08 -18.46 -23.28
CA ARG A 240 4.58 -18.00 -24.57
C ARG A 240 4.18 -19.16 -25.48
N GLU A 241 3.29 -18.88 -26.42
CA GLU A 241 2.80 -19.84 -27.42
C GLU A 241 2.56 -19.10 -28.74
N ALA A 242 3.08 -19.65 -29.86
CA ALA A 242 2.78 -19.14 -31.20
C ALA A 242 1.37 -19.57 -31.62
N THR A 243 0.63 -18.67 -32.24
CA THR A 243 -0.70 -18.95 -32.80
C THR A 243 -1.03 -17.99 -33.95
N ASP A 244 -2.23 -18.09 -34.47
CA ASP A 244 -2.83 -17.19 -35.44
C ASP A 244 -4.28 -16.85 -35.05
N ALA A 245 -4.97 -16.07 -35.86
CA ALA A 245 -6.35 -15.70 -35.60
C ALA A 245 -7.30 -16.91 -35.52
N ALA A 246 -7.02 -17.99 -36.26
CA ALA A 246 -7.86 -19.19 -36.25
C ALA A 246 -7.65 -20.02 -34.98
N GLY A 247 -6.43 -20.13 -34.46
CA GLY A 247 -6.08 -20.89 -33.26
C GLY A 247 -6.35 -20.14 -31.95
N LEU A 248 -6.62 -18.83 -32.01
CA LEU A 248 -6.67 -17.96 -30.84
C LEU A 248 -7.72 -18.39 -29.80
N ASP A 249 -8.93 -18.81 -30.19
CA ASP A 249 -9.97 -19.29 -29.26
C ASP A 249 -9.50 -20.46 -28.41
N GLU A 250 -8.93 -21.46 -29.07
CA GLU A 250 -8.48 -22.66 -28.36
C GLU A 250 -7.23 -22.39 -27.49
N ALA A 251 -6.35 -21.51 -27.94
CA ALA A 251 -5.22 -21.07 -27.16
C ALA A 251 -5.71 -20.34 -25.88
N VAL A 252 -6.57 -19.33 -26.00
CA VAL A 252 -7.13 -18.60 -24.86
C VAL A 252 -7.85 -19.54 -23.90
N LYS A 253 -8.67 -20.49 -24.39
CA LYS A 253 -9.35 -21.49 -23.54
C LYS A 253 -8.37 -22.39 -22.78
N ARG A 254 -7.28 -22.84 -23.40
CA ARG A 254 -6.24 -23.64 -22.74
C ARG A 254 -5.59 -22.85 -21.61
N TRP A 255 -5.17 -21.62 -21.90
CA TRP A 255 -4.50 -20.76 -20.95
C TRP A 255 -5.42 -20.33 -19.80
N THR A 256 -6.71 -20.11 -20.08
CA THR A 256 -7.73 -19.85 -19.03
C THR A 256 -7.82 -21.02 -18.07
N ARG A 257 -7.90 -22.26 -18.57
CA ARG A 257 -7.92 -23.48 -17.74
C ARG A 257 -6.65 -23.63 -16.88
N ASP A 258 -5.49 -23.22 -17.38
CA ASP A 258 -4.25 -23.24 -16.59
C ASP A 258 -4.38 -22.33 -15.36
N VAL A 259 -4.95 -21.13 -15.50
CA VAL A 259 -5.20 -20.20 -14.37
C VAL A 259 -6.25 -20.77 -13.43
N GLU A 260 -7.39 -21.23 -13.94
CA GLU A 260 -8.50 -21.78 -13.15
C GLU A 260 -8.09 -23.04 -12.36
N SER A 261 -7.09 -23.76 -12.84
CA SER A 261 -6.55 -24.95 -12.14
C SER A 261 -5.90 -24.62 -10.80
N GLY A 262 -5.63 -23.33 -10.50
CA GLY A 262 -4.94 -22.88 -9.28
C GLY A 262 -3.51 -23.36 -9.12
N ARG A 263 -2.91 -23.96 -10.17
CA ARG A 263 -1.53 -24.50 -10.13
C ARG A 263 -0.46 -23.46 -10.46
N MET A 264 -0.88 -22.29 -10.91
CA MET A 264 0.07 -21.21 -11.20
C MET A 264 0.46 -20.48 -9.92
N ASP A 265 1.75 -20.41 -9.66
CA ASP A 265 2.30 -19.70 -8.51
C ASP A 265 2.73 -18.25 -8.84
N VAL A 266 2.62 -17.84 -10.11
CA VAL A 266 2.96 -16.48 -10.56
C VAL A 266 1.66 -15.70 -10.80
N PRO A 267 1.52 -14.46 -10.26
CA PRO A 267 0.33 -13.65 -10.46
C PRO A 267 0.17 -13.20 -11.91
N VAL A 268 -1.02 -13.41 -12.46
CA VAL A 268 -1.42 -13.02 -13.82
C VAL A 268 -2.77 -12.32 -13.80
N ASP A 269 -2.95 -11.32 -14.66
CA ASP A 269 -4.21 -10.57 -14.80
C ASP A 269 -4.81 -10.63 -16.22
N GLY A 270 -4.25 -11.48 -17.07
CA GLY A 270 -4.69 -11.63 -18.44
C GLY A 270 -3.66 -12.31 -19.33
N LEU A 271 -3.81 -12.10 -20.62
CA LEU A 271 -2.87 -12.52 -21.66
C LEU A 271 -2.38 -11.30 -22.42
N VAL A 272 -1.17 -11.37 -22.95
CA VAL A 272 -0.66 -10.42 -23.94
C VAL A 272 -0.62 -11.13 -25.28
N ILE A 273 -1.20 -10.51 -26.31
CA ILE A 273 -1.16 -10.97 -27.68
C ILE A 273 -0.35 -9.95 -28.49
N CYS A 274 0.70 -10.37 -29.15
CA CYS A 274 1.56 -9.49 -29.95
C CYS A 274 1.85 -10.11 -31.32
N TYR A 275 2.20 -9.25 -32.31
CA TYR A 275 2.69 -9.73 -33.60
C TYR A 275 4.09 -10.34 -33.44
N ASP A 276 4.36 -11.39 -34.23
CA ASP A 276 5.70 -11.95 -34.28
C ASP A 276 6.68 -11.01 -35.02
N ASP A 277 6.22 -10.36 -36.07
CA ASP A 277 7.02 -9.36 -36.79
C ASP A 277 7.11 -8.05 -36.01
N THR A 278 8.26 -7.81 -35.39
CA THR A 278 8.51 -6.62 -34.57
C THR A 278 8.63 -5.33 -35.40
N ALA A 279 9.03 -5.42 -36.64
CA ALA A 279 9.12 -4.27 -37.55
C ALA A 279 7.72 -3.83 -37.99
N TYR A 280 6.84 -4.78 -38.30
CA TYR A 280 5.42 -4.51 -38.56
C TYR A 280 4.73 -3.91 -37.33
N ALA A 281 4.98 -4.47 -36.15
CA ALA A 281 4.46 -3.98 -34.89
C ALA A 281 4.88 -2.54 -34.60
N ALA A 282 6.13 -2.16 -34.88
CA ALA A 282 6.66 -0.81 -34.69
C ALA A 282 6.16 0.20 -35.72
N GLY A 283 5.80 -0.24 -36.93
CA GLY A 283 5.38 0.63 -38.03
C GLY A 283 3.98 1.23 -37.91
N GLY A 284 3.23 0.89 -36.89
CA GLY A 284 1.89 1.42 -36.64
C GLY A 284 1.88 2.76 -35.90
N SER A 285 0.90 3.63 -36.21
CA SER A 285 0.67 4.84 -35.42
C SER A 285 0.30 4.46 -33.98
N VAL A 286 0.84 5.20 -33.03
CA VAL A 286 0.35 5.17 -31.64
C VAL A 286 -1.12 5.58 -31.70
N THR A 287 -2.03 4.72 -31.26
CA THR A 287 -3.44 5.10 -31.13
C THR A 287 -3.57 6.22 -30.12
N GLY A 288 -4.65 7.00 -30.15
CA GLY A 288 -4.85 8.17 -29.27
C GLY A 288 -4.76 7.90 -27.75
N HIS A 289 -4.47 6.68 -27.35
CA HIS A 289 -4.25 6.22 -25.97
C HIS A 289 -2.79 5.89 -25.63
N HIS A 290 -1.82 6.38 -26.38
CA HIS A 290 -0.40 5.96 -26.25
C HIS A 290 -0.19 4.44 -26.28
N ALA A 291 -1.18 3.68 -26.76
CA ALA A 291 -1.07 2.25 -26.95
C ALA A 291 -0.39 1.98 -28.30
N THR A 292 0.66 1.17 -28.28
CA THR A 292 1.35 0.75 -29.50
C THR A 292 0.48 -0.23 -30.27
N ARG A 293 0.59 -0.23 -31.63
CA ARG A 293 -0.01 -1.27 -32.47
C ARG A 293 0.56 -2.67 -32.17
N ALA A 294 1.64 -2.75 -31.41
CA ALA A 294 2.42 -3.95 -31.21
C ALA A 294 1.67 -5.11 -30.56
N GLY A 295 0.58 -4.84 -29.82
CA GLY A 295 -0.17 -5.89 -29.15
C GLY A 295 -1.36 -5.41 -28.36
N PHE A 296 -2.10 -6.39 -27.84
CA PHE A 296 -3.24 -6.22 -26.95
C PHE A 296 -3.03 -6.93 -25.63
N ALA A 297 -3.55 -6.34 -24.57
CA ALA A 297 -3.79 -7.00 -23.29
C ALA A 297 -5.23 -7.54 -23.28
N PHE A 298 -5.38 -8.85 -23.38
CA PHE A 298 -6.67 -9.53 -23.18
C PHE A 298 -6.87 -9.76 -21.69
N LYS A 299 -7.99 -9.27 -21.17
CA LYS A 299 -8.40 -9.49 -19.78
C LYS A 299 -9.64 -10.39 -19.73
N TRP A 300 -9.62 -11.38 -18.84
CA TRP A 300 -10.82 -12.18 -18.59
C TRP A 300 -11.95 -11.30 -18.06
N GLN A 301 -13.16 -11.71 -18.34
CA GLN A 301 -14.30 -11.17 -17.62
C GLN A 301 -14.29 -11.77 -16.21
N ASP A 302 -14.41 -10.90 -15.20
CA ASP A 302 -14.63 -11.38 -13.85
C ASP A 302 -16.03 -12.02 -13.77
N GLU A 303 -16.11 -13.24 -13.26
CA GLU A 303 -17.38 -13.90 -13.04
C GLU A 303 -18.07 -13.28 -11.83
N ALA A 304 -19.10 -12.49 -12.08
CA ALA A 304 -19.92 -11.91 -11.04
C ALA A 304 -21.04 -12.88 -10.66
N VAL A 305 -21.12 -13.22 -9.38
CA VAL A 305 -22.19 -14.07 -8.83
C VAL A 305 -23.07 -13.22 -7.92
N ASP A 306 -24.38 -13.29 -8.16
CA ASP A 306 -25.36 -12.60 -7.34
C ASP A 306 -25.66 -13.40 -6.07
N THR A 307 -25.69 -12.70 -4.94
CA THR A 307 -25.98 -13.30 -3.63
C THR A 307 -26.76 -12.33 -2.74
N ARG A 308 -27.55 -12.87 -1.81
CA ARG A 308 -28.35 -12.05 -0.92
C ARG A 308 -27.58 -11.60 0.31
N LEU A 309 -27.57 -10.29 0.58
CA LEU A 309 -27.02 -9.74 1.81
C LEU A 309 -27.81 -10.29 3.01
N ARG A 310 -27.09 -10.82 4.01
CA ARG A 310 -27.67 -11.22 5.30
C ARG A 310 -27.64 -10.08 6.30
N TYR A 311 -26.47 -9.50 6.51
CA TYR A 311 -26.24 -8.33 7.37
C TYR A 311 -24.88 -7.70 7.09
N ILE A 312 -24.67 -6.51 7.62
CA ILE A 312 -23.36 -5.86 7.65
C ILE A 312 -22.77 -6.04 9.02
N GLU A 313 -21.59 -6.65 9.07
CA GLU A 313 -20.77 -6.73 10.28
C GLU A 313 -19.86 -5.51 10.36
N TRP A 314 -19.79 -4.90 11.53
CA TRP A 314 -18.95 -3.74 11.77
C TRP A 314 -17.69 -4.14 12.54
N SER A 315 -16.58 -4.27 11.84
CA SER A 315 -15.28 -4.69 12.39
C SER A 315 -14.51 -3.49 12.94
N CYS A 316 -14.05 -3.58 14.18
CA CYS A 316 -13.26 -2.52 14.82
C CYS A 316 -11.77 -2.74 14.57
N ALA A 317 -11.12 -1.77 13.89
CA ALA A 317 -9.68 -1.65 13.75
C ALA A 317 -9.09 -0.64 14.76
N VAL A 318 -7.78 -0.39 14.70
CA VAL A 318 -7.11 0.55 15.62
C VAL A 318 -7.73 1.95 15.58
N SER A 319 -8.10 2.43 14.39
CA SER A 319 -8.62 3.79 14.21
C SER A 319 -10.03 3.84 13.63
N THR A 320 -10.47 2.84 12.89
CA THR A 320 -11.72 2.84 12.13
C THR A 320 -12.64 1.70 12.54
N ILE A 321 -13.92 1.83 12.21
CA ILE A 321 -14.91 0.75 12.23
C ILE A 321 -15.30 0.51 10.78
N SER A 322 -14.89 -0.64 10.25
CA SER A 322 -15.03 -0.98 8.83
C SER A 322 -16.23 -1.91 8.59
N PRO A 323 -17.04 -1.65 7.55
CA PRO A 323 -18.16 -2.50 7.20
C PRO A 323 -17.72 -3.72 6.39
N VAL A 324 -18.25 -4.89 6.74
CA VAL A 324 -18.07 -6.16 6.04
C VAL A 324 -19.46 -6.71 5.68
N ALA A 325 -19.71 -6.89 4.39
CA ALA A 325 -20.92 -7.57 3.93
C ALA A 325 -20.83 -9.06 4.26
N VAL A 326 -21.79 -9.59 5.00
CA VAL A 326 -22.03 -11.02 5.21
C VAL A 326 -23.25 -11.42 4.40
N PHE A 327 -23.08 -12.38 3.50
CA PHE A 327 -24.12 -12.76 2.53
C PHE A 327 -24.28 -14.28 2.43
N GLU A 328 -25.30 -14.73 1.71
CA GLU A 328 -25.49 -16.16 1.44
C GLU A 328 -24.25 -16.74 0.75
N PRO A 329 -23.70 -17.89 1.25
CA PRO A 329 -22.51 -18.47 0.67
C PRO A 329 -22.70 -18.78 -0.83
N VAL A 330 -21.78 -18.32 -1.65
CA VAL A 330 -21.77 -18.55 -3.10
C VAL A 330 -20.43 -19.15 -3.54
N GLN A 331 -20.50 -19.95 -4.61
CA GLN A 331 -19.30 -20.48 -5.26
C GLN A 331 -18.78 -19.48 -6.27
N ILE A 332 -17.56 -19.01 -6.11
CA ILE A 332 -16.87 -18.14 -7.07
C ILE A 332 -15.48 -18.74 -7.33
N GLU A 333 -15.22 -19.08 -8.59
CA GLU A 333 -13.91 -19.62 -9.02
C GLU A 333 -13.42 -20.77 -8.11
N GLY A 334 -14.27 -21.76 -7.86
CA GLY A 334 -13.94 -22.99 -7.12
C GLY A 334 -13.83 -22.85 -5.60
N THR A 335 -14.14 -21.69 -5.03
CA THR A 335 -14.16 -21.51 -3.56
C THR A 335 -15.49 -20.94 -3.07
N THR A 336 -15.90 -21.31 -1.86
CA THR A 336 -17.08 -20.77 -1.20
C THR A 336 -16.75 -19.44 -0.55
N VAL A 337 -17.47 -18.39 -0.93
CA VAL A 337 -17.35 -17.04 -0.40
C VAL A 337 -18.65 -16.64 0.29
N SER A 338 -18.56 -16.05 1.48
CA SER A 338 -19.71 -15.58 2.25
C SER A 338 -19.51 -14.19 2.87
N ARG A 339 -18.34 -13.58 2.64
CA ARG A 339 -17.97 -12.28 3.23
C ARG A 339 -17.16 -11.46 2.22
N ALA A 340 -17.42 -10.16 2.16
CA ALA A 340 -16.61 -9.22 1.39
C ALA A 340 -16.51 -7.88 2.12
N SER A 341 -15.34 -7.25 2.10
CA SER A 341 -15.17 -5.91 2.66
C SER A 341 -15.95 -4.88 1.83
N LEU A 342 -16.66 -3.98 2.53
CA LEU A 342 -17.25 -2.77 1.96
C LEU A 342 -16.36 -1.54 2.22
N CYS A 343 -15.12 -1.75 2.62
CA CYS A 343 -14.09 -0.75 2.85
C CYS A 343 -14.48 0.36 3.82
N ASN A 344 -15.44 1.21 3.48
CA ASN A 344 -15.83 2.40 4.24
C ASN A 344 -17.27 2.85 3.91
N LEU A 345 -17.73 3.94 4.56
CA LEU A 345 -19.08 4.45 4.35
C LEU A 345 -19.31 5.03 2.95
N THR A 346 -18.28 5.62 2.34
CA THR A 346 -18.39 6.14 0.97
C THR A 346 -18.67 5.02 -0.02
N GLU A 347 -18.07 3.85 0.17
CA GLU A 347 -18.31 2.70 -0.69
C GLU A 347 -19.72 2.12 -0.51
N ILE A 348 -20.25 2.10 0.71
CA ILE A 348 -21.67 1.75 0.94
C ILE A 348 -22.59 2.70 0.19
N GLU A 349 -22.33 4.02 0.27
CA GLU A 349 -23.11 5.04 -0.42
C GLU A 349 -22.98 4.93 -1.94
N ARG A 350 -21.77 4.72 -2.45
CA ARG A 350 -21.48 4.58 -3.88
C ARG A 350 -22.20 3.36 -4.49
N LEU A 351 -22.13 2.22 -3.81
CA LEU A 351 -22.78 0.99 -4.25
C LEU A 351 -24.31 1.03 -4.05
N GLY A 352 -24.81 1.95 -3.23
CA GLY A 352 -26.23 1.99 -2.87
C GLY A 352 -26.67 0.80 -2.03
N VAL A 353 -25.79 0.30 -1.13
CA VAL A 353 -26.11 -0.87 -0.29
C VAL A 353 -27.30 -0.57 0.59
N GLY A 354 -28.34 -1.39 0.50
CA GLY A 354 -29.54 -1.32 1.35
C GLY A 354 -29.48 -2.28 2.54
N LYS A 355 -30.50 -2.20 3.41
CA LYS A 355 -30.68 -3.13 4.53
C LYS A 355 -30.97 -4.56 4.03
N GLU A 356 -31.69 -4.65 2.92
CA GLU A 356 -31.89 -5.87 2.15
C GLU A 356 -31.51 -5.56 0.70
N CYS A 357 -30.66 -6.38 0.09
CA CYS A 357 -30.24 -6.22 -1.29
C CYS A 357 -29.62 -7.51 -1.84
N THR A 358 -29.55 -7.59 -3.15
CA THR A 358 -28.76 -8.58 -3.87
C THR A 358 -27.41 -7.94 -4.19
N LEU A 359 -26.31 -8.56 -3.77
CA LEU A 359 -24.95 -8.14 -4.05
C LEU A 359 -24.42 -8.91 -5.25
N SER A 360 -23.84 -8.23 -6.23
CA SER A 360 -23.01 -8.87 -7.25
C SER A 360 -21.57 -8.90 -6.75
N VAL A 361 -21.03 -10.10 -6.54
CA VAL A 361 -19.70 -10.34 -5.93
C VAL A 361 -18.79 -10.99 -6.95
N ILE A 362 -17.56 -10.50 -7.04
CA ILE A 362 -16.47 -11.09 -7.82
C ILE A 362 -15.33 -11.47 -6.88
N LYS A 363 -14.36 -12.23 -7.39
CA LYS A 363 -13.03 -12.32 -6.78
C LYS A 363 -12.06 -11.38 -7.51
N ALA A 364 -11.84 -10.20 -6.94
CA ALA A 364 -10.84 -9.29 -7.46
C ALA A 364 -9.46 -9.98 -7.47
N ASN A 365 -8.77 -9.89 -8.61
CA ASN A 365 -7.49 -10.57 -8.85
C ASN A 365 -7.54 -12.09 -8.55
N LYS A 366 -8.70 -12.72 -8.72
CA LYS A 366 -8.96 -14.14 -8.47
C LYS A 366 -8.78 -14.59 -7.01
N ILE A 367 -8.62 -13.68 -6.06
CA ILE A 367 -8.31 -13.96 -4.66
C ILE A 367 -9.29 -13.29 -3.69
N ILE A 368 -9.52 -11.98 -3.82
CA ILE A 368 -10.21 -11.17 -2.80
C ILE A 368 -11.68 -10.98 -3.17
N PRO A 369 -12.63 -11.45 -2.33
CA PRO A 369 -14.04 -11.19 -2.54
C PRO A 369 -14.35 -9.70 -2.48
N LYS A 370 -15.04 -9.18 -3.49
CA LYS A 370 -15.42 -7.78 -3.61
C LYS A 370 -16.86 -7.63 -4.14
N CYS A 371 -17.62 -6.74 -3.52
CA CYS A 371 -18.92 -6.31 -4.04
C CYS A 371 -18.68 -5.25 -5.12
N ILE A 372 -19.24 -5.47 -6.32
CA ILE A 372 -19.09 -4.56 -7.45
C ILE A 372 -20.38 -3.84 -7.81
N ALA A 373 -21.54 -4.44 -7.51
CA ALA A 373 -22.84 -3.85 -7.76
C ALA A 373 -23.86 -4.31 -6.70
N VAL A 374 -24.93 -3.54 -6.59
CA VAL A 374 -26.08 -3.83 -5.72
C VAL A 374 -27.35 -3.74 -6.55
N LYS A 375 -28.24 -4.70 -6.34
CA LYS A 375 -29.57 -4.78 -6.97
C LYS A 375 -30.65 -4.83 -5.90
N ASP A 376 -31.84 -4.37 -6.23
CA ASP A 376 -33.05 -4.50 -5.39
C ASP A 376 -32.85 -4.01 -3.94
N ALA A 377 -32.11 -2.91 -3.77
CA ALA A 377 -31.82 -2.37 -2.45
C ALA A 377 -33.08 -1.79 -1.80
N VAL A 378 -33.40 -2.27 -0.60
CA VAL A 378 -34.51 -1.80 0.21
C VAL A 378 -33.99 -1.23 1.52
N GLY A 379 -34.41 -0.02 1.86
CA GLY A 379 -34.00 0.68 3.08
C GLY A 379 -32.53 1.08 3.08
N ALA A 380 -32.15 1.97 3.98
CA ALA A 380 -30.76 2.38 4.16
C ALA A 380 -30.02 1.47 5.15
N VAL A 381 -28.74 1.30 4.95
CA VAL A 381 -27.86 0.63 5.92
C VAL A 381 -27.86 1.42 7.23
N GLU A 382 -28.04 0.73 8.32
CA GLU A 382 -27.98 1.33 9.65
C GLU A 382 -26.52 1.46 10.09
N ILE A 383 -26.05 2.71 10.12
CA ILE A 383 -24.70 3.02 10.61
C ILE A 383 -24.73 3.01 12.14
N PRO A 384 -23.87 2.23 12.81
CA PRO A 384 -23.84 2.15 14.26
C PRO A 384 -23.61 3.52 14.90
N LYS A 385 -24.50 3.95 15.77
CA LYS A 385 -24.34 5.16 16.57
C LYS A 385 -23.41 4.93 17.77
N GLU A 386 -23.21 3.67 18.12
CA GLU A 386 -22.36 3.21 19.22
C GLU A 386 -21.34 2.21 18.70
N CYS A 387 -20.17 2.20 19.32
CA CYS A 387 -19.13 1.25 19.01
C CYS A 387 -19.57 -0.19 19.34
N PRO A 388 -19.43 -1.16 18.43
CA PRO A 388 -19.85 -2.55 18.69
C PRO A 388 -19.16 -3.21 19.89
N VAL A 389 -17.99 -2.68 20.32
CA VAL A 389 -17.17 -3.27 21.38
C VAL A 389 -17.30 -2.56 22.71
N CYS A 390 -17.24 -1.24 22.75
CA CYS A 390 -17.22 -0.48 23.99
C CYS A 390 -18.48 0.38 24.22
N HIS A 391 -19.44 0.32 23.34
CA HIS A 391 -20.74 1.02 23.40
C HIS A 391 -20.67 2.56 23.55
N HIS A 392 -19.49 3.15 23.34
CA HIS A 392 -19.36 4.61 23.28
C HIS A 392 -19.84 5.13 21.92
N PRO A 393 -20.26 6.40 21.87
CA PRO A 393 -20.71 7.00 20.61
C PRO A 393 -19.68 6.87 19.49
N THR A 394 -20.17 6.65 18.29
CA THR A 394 -19.36 6.68 17.06
C THR A 394 -19.41 8.06 16.41
N ARG A 395 -18.47 8.35 15.55
CA ARG A 395 -18.43 9.58 14.76
C ARG A 395 -17.95 9.28 13.34
N ILE A 396 -18.64 9.86 12.36
CA ILE A 396 -18.21 9.84 10.97
C ILE A 396 -17.11 10.92 10.80
N PHE A 397 -16.00 10.51 10.27
CA PHE A 397 -14.90 11.37 9.85
C PHE A 397 -14.88 11.46 8.33
N VAL A 398 -14.76 12.67 7.79
CA VAL A 398 -14.64 12.91 6.35
C VAL A 398 -13.21 13.36 6.07
N SER A 399 -12.49 12.63 5.26
CA SER A 399 -11.13 12.98 4.85
C SER A 399 -11.14 14.27 4.02
N LYS A 400 -10.36 15.26 4.44
CA LYS A 400 -10.27 16.54 3.72
C LYS A 400 -9.64 16.43 2.33
N ASN A 401 -8.82 15.40 2.13
CA ASN A 401 -8.06 15.23 0.89
C ASN A 401 -8.81 14.35 -0.12
N SER A 402 -9.53 13.33 0.35
CA SER A 402 -10.20 12.35 -0.52
C SER A 402 -11.72 12.38 -0.45
N GLY A 403 -12.32 13.09 0.51
CA GLY A 403 -13.77 13.07 0.74
C GLY A 403 -14.28 11.76 1.35
N VAL A 404 -13.43 10.76 1.56
CA VAL A 404 -13.80 9.44 2.07
C VAL A 404 -14.36 9.55 3.48
N LYS A 405 -15.53 8.94 3.70
CA LYS A 405 -16.23 8.87 4.98
C LYS A 405 -15.88 7.57 5.70
N THR A 406 -15.33 7.68 6.90
CA THR A 406 -14.99 6.54 7.76
C THR A 406 -15.68 6.66 9.11
N LEU A 407 -16.04 5.52 9.72
CA LEU A 407 -16.67 5.48 11.03
C LEU A 407 -15.60 5.27 12.11
N HIS A 408 -15.66 6.03 13.19
CA HIS A 408 -14.69 5.96 14.28
C HIS A 408 -15.39 5.87 15.64
N CYS A 409 -14.85 5.07 16.55
CA CYS A 409 -15.22 5.11 17.95
C CYS A 409 -14.64 6.37 18.62
N THR A 410 -15.43 7.10 19.40
CA THR A 410 -14.97 8.31 20.11
C THR A 410 -14.20 8.02 21.39
N ASN A 411 -14.29 6.79 21.92
CA ASN A 411 -13.55 6.38 23.09
C ASN A 411 -12.06 6.15 22.77
N PRO A 412 -11.13 6.93 23.35
CA PRO A 412 -9.70 6.70 23.18
C PRO A 412 -9.24 5.39 23.84
N ASP A 413 -9.95 4.95 24.90
CA ASP A 413 -9.65 3.76 25.70
C ASP A 413 -10.51 2.55 25.29
N CYS A 414 -11.03 2.55 24.06
CA CYS A 414 -11.80 1.42 23.53
C CYS A 414 -10.97 0.13 23.57
N THR A 415 -11.52 -0.94 24.14
CA THR A 415 -10.85 -2.23 24.28
C THR A 415 -10.33 -2.76 22.92
N ALA A 416 -11.15 -2.67 21.87
CA ALA A 416 -10.71 -3.10 20.53
C ALA A 416 -9.48 -2.31 20.02
N LYS A 417 -9.48 -0.97 20.22
CA LYS A 417 -8.33 -0.15 19.87
C LYS A 417 -7.09 -0.49 20.69
N ASN A 418 -7.29 -0.68 22.00
CA ASN A 418 -6.19 -0.98 22.90
C ASN A 418 -5.58 -2.34 22.61
N VAL A 419 -6.39 -3.36 22.39
CA VAL A 419 -5.90 -4.69 22.03
C VAL A 419 -5.04 -4.64 20.76
N LYS A 420 -5.51 -3.98 19.69
CA LYS A 420 -4.73 -3.83 18.47
C LYS A 420 -3.46 -3.00 18.66
N LYS A 421 -3.50 -1.92 19.47
CA LYS A 421 -2.29 -1.15 19.81
C LYS A 421 -1.28 -2.01 20.58
N PHE A 422 -1.72 -2.80 21.53
CA PHE A 422 -0.85 -3.67 22.30
C PHE A 422 -0.32 -4.82 21.44
N SER A 423 -1.15 -5.41 20.57
CA SER A 423 -0.70 -6.44 19.62
C SER A 423 0.40 -5.90 18.70
N ARG A 424 0.22 -4.69 18.15
CA ARG A 424 1.27 -4.03 17.36
C ARG A 424 2.52 -3.75 18.18
N PHE A 425 2.35 -3.33 19.44
CA PHE A 425 3.48 -3.06 20.33
C PHE A 425 4.34 -4.29 20.55
N VAL A 426 3.74 -5.45 20.79
CA VAL A 426 4.45 -6.71 21.07
C VAL A 426 4.85 -7.47 19.81
N SER A 427 4.36 -7.07 18.63
CA SER A 427 4.62 -7.77 17.37
C SER A 427 6.11 -7.82 17.02
N LYS A 428 6.48 -8.71 16.11
CA LYS A 428 7.85 -8.88 15.61
C LYS A 428 8.42 -7.59 15.00
N SER A 429 7.58 -6.80 14.33
CA SER A 429 7.97 -5.49 13.79
C SER A 429 8.00 -4.40 14.85
N GLY A 430 7.37 -4.62 16.01
CA GLY A 430 7.40 -3.75 17.19
C GLY A 430 8.51 -4.16 18.15
N MET A 431 8.13 -4.42 19.40
CA MET A 431 9.09 -4.76 20.48
C MET A 431 9.51 -6.24 20.47
N ASP A 432 9.02 -7.08 19.55
CA ASP A 432 9.35 -8.53 19.38
C ASP A 432 9.21 -9.31 20.70
N ILE A 433 8.05 -9.21 21.34
CA ILE A 433 7.76 -9.89 22.62
C ILE A 433 6.91 -11.13 22.36
N ASP A 434 7.56 -12.26 22.23
CA ASP A 434 6.89 -13.55 22.05
C ASP A 434 6.05 -13.96 23.26
N GLY A 435 4.97 -14.73 23.02
CA GLY A 435 4.08 -15.26 24.07
C GLY A 435 2.93 -14.34 24.46
N LEU A 436 2.87 -13.13 23.93
CA LEU A 436 1.76 -12.18 24.14
C LEU A 436 0.82 -12.14 22.92
N SER A 437 0.08 -13.23 22.68
CA SER A 437 -0.94 -13.28 21.63
C SER A 437 -2.08 -12.28 21.89
N VAL A 438 -2.89 -12.00 20.86
CA VAL A 438 -4.10 -11.16 20.96
C VAL A 438 -5.02 -11.62 22.11
N GLN A 439 -5.20 -12.94 22.24
CA GLN A 439 -6.03 -13.53 23.30
C GLN A 439 -5.40 -13.35 24.68
N THR A 440 -4.08 -13.50 24.78
CA THR A 440 -3.32 -13.24 26.00
C THR A 440 -3.44 -11.77 26.41
N MET A 441 -3.29 -10.85 25.47
CA MET A 441 -3.45 -9.42 25.71
C MET A 441 -4.86 -9.06 26.20
N LEU A 442 -5.90 -9.64 25.58
CA LEU A 442 -7.28 -9.47 26.03
C LEU A 442 -7.48 -9.92 27.48
N LYS A 443 -6.96 -11.11 27.84
CA LYS A 443 -7.03 -11.58 29.23
C LYS A 443 -6.34 -10.61 30.17
N PHE A 444 -5.13 -10.19 29.88
CA PHE A 444 -4.34 -9.31 30.75
C PHE A 444 -4.92 -7.88 30.87
N ILE A 445 -5.55 -7.37 29.80
CA ILE A 445 -6.27 -6.10 29.84
C ILE A 445 -7.52 -6.21 30.72
N ASN A 446 -8.30 -7.30 30.58
CA ASN A 446 -9.52 -7.52 31.34
C ASN A 446 -9.22 -7.74 32.84
N GLU A 447 -8.12 -8.43 33.17
CA GLU A 447 -7.63 -8.60 34.54
C GLU A 447 -6.97 -7.32 35.12
N GLY A 448 -6.79 -6.30 34.28
CA GLY A 448 -6.22 -5.01 34.69
C GLY A 448 -4.71 -5.00 34.87
N PHE A 449 -3.99 -6.06 34.41
CA PHE A 449 -2.52 -6.09 34.43
C PHE A 449 -1.91 -5.13 33.42
N ILE A 450 -2.58 -4.90 32.28
CA ILE A 450 -2.11 -4.01 31.22
C ILE A 450 -3.14 -2.91 30.97
N LYS A 451 -2.73 -1.65 31.15
CA LYS A 451 -3.50 -0.43 30.84
C LYS A 451 -2.74 0.49 29.87
N GLN A 452 -1.43 0.44 29.90
CA GLN A 452 -0.52 1.23 29.07
C GLN A 452 0.71 0.40 28.69
N PHE A 453 1.44 0.79 27.65
CA PHE A 453 2.60 0.03 27.15
C PHE A 453 3.65 -0.31 28.23
N PRO A 454 4.05 0.59 29.15
CA PRO A 454 4.99 0.25 30.20
C PRO A 454 4.55 -0.90 31.11
N ASP A 455 3.25 -1.14 31.27
CA ASP A 455 2.74 -2.19 32.16
C ASP A 455 3.16 -3.58 31.67
N ILE A 456 3.43 -3.74 30.36
CA ILE A 456 3.97 -4.98 29.78
C ILE A 456 5.31 -5.35 30.44
N TYR A 457 6.15 -4.36 30.75
CA TYR A 457 7.45 -4.56 31.40
C TYR A 457 7.33 -4.82 32.91
N HIS A 458 6.13 -4.62 33.49
CA HIS A 458 5.79 -4.91 34.87
C HIS A 458 5.00 -6.24 35.01
N LEU A 459 4.70 -6.95 33.91
CA LEU A 459 4.04 -8.27 33.98
C LEU A 459 4.76 -9.28 34.88
N PRO A 460 6.10 -9.32 34.96
CA PRO A 460 6.81 -10.20 35.88
C PRO A 460 6.38 -10.03 37.35
N GLU A 461 5.96 -8.84 37.78
CA GLU A 461 5.46 -8.57 39.14
C GLU A 461 4.12 -9.28 39.43
N HIS A 462 3.43 -9.77 38.39
CA HIS A 462 2.12 -10.44 38.47
C HIS A 462 2.19 -11.94 38.15
N PHE A 463 3.38 -12.52 37.93
CA PHE A 463 3.52 -13.91 37.49
C PHE A 463 2.96 -14.92 38.50
N ASP A 464 2.96 -14.64 39.80
CA ASP A 464 2.29 -15.48 40.79
C ASP A 464 0.79 -15.67 40.51
N LYS A 465 0.12 -14.59 40.03
CA LYS A 465 -1.28 -14.62 39.64
C LYS A 465 -1.46 -15.21 38.25
N ILE A 466 -0.61 -14.81 37.29
CA ILE A 466 -0.69 -15.23 35.89
C ILE A 466 -0.46 -16.75 35.79
N SER A 467 0.49 -17.32 36.52
CA SER A 467 0.78 -18.76 36.48
C SER A 467 -0.38 -19.62 36.98
N SER A 468 -1.28 -19.06 37.79
CA SER A 468 -2.48 -19.74 38.27
C SER A 468 -3.69 -19.61 37.32
N MET A 469 -3.60 -18.80 36.26
CA MET A 469 -4.66 -18.63 35.27
C MET A 469 -4.70 -19.80 34.28
N GLU A 470 -5.90 -20.12 33.81
CA GLU A 470 -6.10 -21.14 32.79
C GLU A 470 -5.30 -20.83 31.50
N GLY A 471 -4.48 -21.77 31.06
CA GLY A 471 -3.60 -21.66 29.88
C GLY A 471 -2.22 -21.07 30.17
N PHE A 472 -1.90 -20.75 31.42
CA PHE A 472 -0.59 -20.26 31.85
C PHE A 472 0.00 -21.18 32.93
N GLY A 473 1.33 -21.30 32.90
CA GLY A 473 2.08 -22.01 33.90
C GLY A 473 3.47 -21.39 34.08
N GLU A 474 4.27 -21.90 34.99
CA GLU A 474 5.62 -21.38 35.28
C GLU A 474 6.48 -21.27 34.03
N LYS A 475 6.45 -22.28 33.15
CA LYS A 475 7.24 -22.28 31.89
C LYS A 475 6.82 -21.14 30.95
N SER A 476 5.52 -20.85 30.83
CA SER A 476 5.05 -19.75 29.97
C SER A 476 5.41 -18.39 30.56
N CYS A 477 5.36 -18.24 31.88
CA CYS A 477 5.81 -17.03 32.57
C CYS A 477 7.31 -16.79 32.39
N MET A 478 8.15 -17.85 32.50
CA MET A 478 9.60 -17.74 32.24
C MET A 478 9.91 -17.36 30.78
N ASN A 479 9.21 -17.96 29.83
CA ASN A 479 9.38 -17.59 28.40
C ASN A 479 9.00 -16.14 28.15
N MET A 480 7.87 -15.71 28.71
CA MET A 480 7.39 -14.32 28.62
C MET A 480 8.38 -13.34 29.27
N GLN A 481 8.94 -13.69 30.44
CA GLN A 481 9.97 -12.88 31.08
C GLN A 481 11.21 -12.72 30.19
N THR A 482 11.67 -13.82 29.59
CA THR A 482 12.82 -13.82 28.67
C THR A 482 12.56 -12.94 27.44
N ALA A 483 11.35 -13.04 26.86
CA ALA A 483 10.95 -12.21 25.72
C ALA A 483 10.87 -10.72 26.09
N ILE A 484 10.30 -10.38 27.25
CA ILE A 484 10.24 -9.01 27.76
C ILE A 484 11.65 -8.43 27.96
N GLU A 485 12.56 -9.19 28.58
CA GLU A 485 13.95 -8.71 28.77
C GLU A 485 14.69 -8.54 27.44
N LYS A 486 14.54 -9.50 26.50
CA LYS A 486 15.09 -9.38 25.14
C LYS A 486 14.60 -8.10 24.43
N SER A 487 13.34 -7.74 24.61
CA SER A 487 12.73 -6.58 23.95
C SER A 487 13.30 -5.22 24.38
N ARG A 488 14.08 -5.18 25.47
CA ARG A 488 14.79 -3.96 25.91
C ARG A 488 15.92 -3.53 24.97
N HIS A 489 16.30 -4.40 24.05
CA HIS A 489 17.42 -4.20 23.12
C HIS A 489 16.95 -4.27 21.65
N VAL A 490 15.81 -3.68 21.33
CA VAL A 490 15.30 -3.61 19.96
C VAL A 490 15.82 -2.37 19.24
N HIS A 491 15.82 -2.42 17.91
CA HIS A 491 16.22 -1.28 17.10
C HIS A 491 15.27 -0.08 17.32
N PRO A 492 15.75 1.18 17.40
CA PRO A 492 14.91 2.36 17.65
C PRO A 492 13.71 2.53 16.71
N VAL A 493 13.84 2.09 15.45
CA VAL A 493 12.74 2.11 14.48
C VAL A 493 11.57 1.25 14.94
N ASN A 494 11.85 0.08 15.52
CA ASN A 494 10.83 -0.83 16.05
C ASN A 494 10.04 -0.21 17.19
N LEU A 495 10.73 0.49 18.12
CA LEU A 495 10.06 1.22 19.18
C LEU A 495 9.18 2.36 18.64
N ILE A 496 9.67 3.14 17.66
CA ILE A 496 8.88 4.21 17.04
C ILE A 496 7.61 3.64 16.38
N PHE A 497 7.73 2.51 15.69
CA PHE A 497 6.61 1.79 15.10
C PHE A 497 5.63 1.27 16.15
N ALA A 498 6.16 0.61 17.22
CA ALA A 498 5.39 0.04 18.31
C ALA A 498 4.54 1.08 19.07
N LEU A 499 4.98 2.34 19.12
CA LEU A 499 4.23 3.43 19.77
C LEU A 499 2.93 3.80 19.06
N CYS A 500 2.61 3.22 17.91
CA CYS A 500 1.37 3.45 17.16
C CYS A 500 1.09 4.93 16.88
N ILE A 501 2.14 5.72 16.57
CA ILE A 501 1.98 7.13 16.24
C ILE A 501 1.33 7.23 14.86
N PRO A 502 0.18 7.93 14.71
CA PRO A 502 -0.50 8.04 13.44
C PRO A 502 0.42 8.55 12.32
N LEU A 503 0.34 7.92 11.14
CA LEU A 503 1.13 8.23 9.95
C LEU A 503 2.64 7.92 10.07
N ILE A 504 3.08 7.29 11.14
CA ILE A 504 4.47 6.86 11.32
C ILE A 504 4.50 5.32 11.34
N GLY A 505 4.78 4.74 10.17
CA GLY A 505 5.12 3.34 10.00
C GLY A 505 6.63 3.12 10.09
N THR A 506 7.08 1.91 9.77
CA THR A 506 8.51 1.52 9.79
C THR A 506 9.36 2.41 8.90
N ASP A 507 8.93 2.73 7.67
CA ASP A 507 9.70 3.58 6.74
C ASP A 507 9.82 5.03 7.21
N ALA A 508 8.73 5.60 7.74
CA ALA A 508 8.78 6.92 8.34
C ALA A 508 9.68 6.90 9.58
N GLY A 509 9.64 5.83 10.39
CA GLY A 509 10.50 5.60 11.53
C GLY A 509 11.99 5.55 11.13
N LYS A 510 12.34 4.78 10.09
CA LYS A 510 13.71 4.73 9.53
C LYS A 510 14.19 6.12 9.10
N LYS A 511 13.38 6.87 8.36
CA LYS A 511 13.71 8.24 7.92
C LYS A 511 13.92 9.19 9.09
N ILE A 512 13.14 9.08 10.16
CA ILE A 512 13.28 9.87 11.39
C ILE A 512 14.59 9.54 12.09
N VAL A 513 14.87 8.25 12.33
CA VAL A 513 16.10 7.80 13.01
C VAL A 513 17.34 8.20 12.22
N ASN A 514 17.32 8.05 10.89
CA ASN A 514 18.42 8.44 10.03
C ASN A 514 18.65 9.97 10.00
N ALA A 515 17.58 10.78 10.13
CA ALA A 515 17.68 12.24 10.05
C ALA A 515 18.12 12.90 11.37
N ILE A 516 17.65 12.39 12.52
CA ILE A 516 17.82 13.07 13.82
C ILE A 516 18.26 12.13 14.95
N GLY A 517 18.45 10.85 14.67
CA GLY A 517 18.72 9.83 15.68
C GLY A 517 17.51 9.56 16.59
N PHE A 518 17.60 8.53 17.42
CA PHE A 518 16.56 8.22 18.41
C PHE A 518 16.48 9.29 19.50
N GLU A 519 17.62 9.77 20.01
CA GLU A 519 17.68 10.81 21.04
C GLU A 519 17.02 12.12 20.55
N GLY A 520 17.33 12.54 19.32
CA GLY A 520 16.71 13.72 18.72
C GLY A 520 15.18 13.57 18.57
N PHE A 521 14.69 12.37 18.25
CA PHE A 521 13.25 12.07 18.24
C PHE A 521 12.65 12.14 19.65
N ALA A 522 13.27 11.49 20.63
CA ALA A 522 12.80 11.47 22.02
C ALA A 522 12.77 12.88 22.64
N ASP A 523 13.77 13.71 22.39
CA ASP A 523 13.82 15.10 22.85
C ASP A 523 12.70 15.95 22.25
N ARG A 524 12.42 15.76 20.96
CA ARG A 524 11.30 16.47 20.31
C ARG A 524 9.95 16.07 20.86
N MET A 525 9.78 14.78 21.16
CA MET A 525 8.57 14.28 21.80
C MET A 525 8.39 14.88 23.19
N ARG A 526 9.44 14.90 24.03
CA ARG A 526 9.43 15.53 25.37
C ARG A 526 9.08 17.02 25.29
N ASN A 527 9.75 17.76 24.42
CA ASN A 527 9.54 19.20 24.26
C ASN A 527 8.13 19.53 23.73
N ALA A 528 7.60 18.72 22.82
CA ALA A 528 6.22 18.87 22.32
C ALA A 528 5.20 18.67 23.45
N THR A 529 5.46 17.76 24.37
CA THR A 529 4.58 17.50 25.53
C THR A 529 4.63 18.64 26.53
N ASP A 530 5.81 19.13 26.87
CA ASP A 530 5.95 20.27 27.78
C ASP A 530 5.25 21.52 27.24
N PHE A 531 5.33 21.74 25.93
CA PHE A 531 4.63 22.83 25.28
C PHE A 531 3.09 22.64 25.31
N ALA A 532 2.59 21.42 25.10
CA ALA A 532 1.18 21.09 25.15
C ALA A 532 0.63 21.22 26.58
N LEU A 533 1.38 20.78 27.58
CA LEU A 533 1.00 20.87 28.99
C LEU A 533 0.94 22.33 29.47
N ARG A 534 1.88 23.18 29.07
CA ARG A 534 1.89 24.62 29.41
C ARG A 534 0.75 25.42 28.79
N ARG A 535 0.10 24.93 27.72
CA ARG A 535 -1.03 25.57 27.03
C ARG A 535 -2.39 24.97 27.34
N SER A 536 -2.44 23.88 28.10
CA SER A 536 -3.72 23.25 28.51
C SER A 536 -4.37 24.02 29.63
N PRO A 537 -5.70 24.30 29.59
CA PRO A 537 -6.38 24.93 30.70
C PRO A 537 -6.33 24.04 31.95
N PRO A 538 -6.38 24.63 33.19
CA PRO A 538 -6.12 23.92 34.45
C PRO A 538 -6.98 22.69 34.75
N LYS A 539 -8.10 22.53 34.04
CA LYS A 539 -9.02 21.38 34.22
C LYS A 539 -8.47 20.02 33.74
N ILE A 540 -7.39 20.01 32.93
CA ILE A 540 -6.75 18.76 32.47
C ILE A 540 -5.71 18.29 33.48
N MET A 541 -5.10 19.18 34.26
CA MET A 541 -4.11 18.85 35.30
C MET A 541 -4.70 18.06 36.48
N ALA A 542 -5.99 18.18 36.74
CA ALA A 542 -6.67 17.48 37.87
C ALA A 542 -6.86 15.96 37.63
N LYS A 543 -6.63 15.46 36.41
CA LYS A 543 -6.74 14.03 36.09
C LYS A 543 -5.39 13.30 36.01
N LEU A 544 -4.27 14.00 36.15
CA LEU A 544 -2.93 13.43 36.21
C LEU A 544 -2.44 13.51 37.68
N ASN A 545 -3.03 12.69 38.56
CA ASN A 545 -2.56 12.54 39.94
C ASN A 545 -1.19 11.82 39.94
N ALA A 546 -0.11 12.62 39.90
CA ALA A 546 1.19 12.23 40.41
C ALA A 546 1.61 13.28 41.48
N PRO A 547 2.08 12.87 42.65
CA PRO A 547 2.48 13.81 43.71
C PRO A 547 3.65 14.68 43.27
N PRO A 548 3.72 15.96 43.62
CA PRO A 548 4.84 16.83 43.25
C PRO A 548 6.11 16.40 43.97
N MET A 549 7.17 16.14 43.21
CA MET A 549 8.51 16.08 43.74
C MET A 549 9.02 17.50 44.06
N PRO A 550 9.73 17.72 45.18
CA PRO A 550 10.15 19.05 45.61
C PRO A 550 11.27 19.59 44.69
N LEU A 551 11.02 20.76 44.13
CA LEU A 551 12.01 21.56 43.43
C LEU A 551 12.95 22.21 44.46
N THR A 552 14.18 21.73 44.54
CA THR A 552 15.30 22.49 45.12
C THR A 552 15.83 23.52 44.13
N SER A 553 15.89 24.73 44.60
CA SER A 553 16.33 25.96 43.98
C SER A 553 17.66 25.87 43.26
N CYS A 554 17.74 26.38 42.02
CA CYS A 554 18.91 27.03 41.49
C CYS A 554 18.50 28.27 40.69
N THR A 555 18.63 29.42 41.35
CA THR A 555 18.66 30.74 40.72
C THR A 555 20.02 30.96 40.11
N HIS A 556 20.12 31.34 38.86
CA HIS A 556 21.09 32.32 38.38
C HIS A 556 20.63 33.00 37.07
N SER A 557 20.72 34.28 37.16
CA SER A 557 20.45 35.34 36.22
C SER A 557 21.02 35.16 34.83
N LEU A 558 20.32 35.68 33.82
CA LEU A 558 20.89 36.48 32.73
C LEU A 558 19.78 37.19 31.91
N GLY A 559 19.78 38.49 31.96
CA GLY A 559 19.99 39.40 30.87
C GLY A 559 18.79 39.73 29.98
N LYS A 560 18.37 40.98 30.15
CA LYS A 560 17.35 41.75 29.41
C LYS A 560 17.57 41.75 27.88
N GLY A 561 16.42 41.71 27.17
CA GLY A 561 16.33 42.48 25.92
C GLY A 561 15.92 41.67 24.70
N MET A 562 14.61 41.62 24.44
CA MET A 562 14.05 41.86 23.10
C MET A 562 12.51 41.89 23.15
N ARG A 563 11.98 43.05 22.74
CA ARG A 563 10.53 43.26 22.59
C ARG A 563 10.01 42.43 21.41
N TRP A 564 8.98 41.66 21.62
CA TRP A 564 8.24 40.99 20.56
C TRP A 564 6.96 41.75 20.22
N ALA A 565 6.83 42.14 18.98
CA ALA A 565 5.63 42.70 18.39
C ALA A 565 4.51 41.66 18.37
N ALA A 566 3.28 42.14 18.53
CA ALA A 566 2.05 41.35 18.63
C ALA A 566 1.89 40.35 17.49
N ALA A 567 1.89 39.06 17.82
CA ALA A 567 1.56 37.98 16.91
C ALA A 567 0.08 37.69 16.95
N ARG A 568 -0.54 37.71 15.79
CA ARG A 568 -1.91 37.31 15.52
C ARG A 568 -2.15 35.85 15.93
N ARG A 569 -3.34 35.58 16.46
CA ARG A 569 -3.83 34.29 16.90
C ARG A 569 -3.77 33.23 15.81
N TYR A 570 -2.91 32.24 15.96
CA TYR A 570 -3.01 30.95 15.29
C TYR A 570 -2.99 29.85 16.35
N SER A 571 -4.06 29.05 16.40
CA SER A 571 -4.13 27.84 17.24
C SER A 571 -3.40 26.70 16.53
N ALA A 572 -2.08 26.59 16.71
CA ALA A 572 -1.29 25.45 16.22
C ALA A 572 -1.45 24.24 17.16
N SER A 573 -1.61 23.04 16.61
CA SER A 573 -1.63 21.79 17.38
C SER A 573 -0.21 21.33 17.73
N PRO A 574 -0.01 20.46 18.75
CA PRO A 574 1.30 19.90 19.08
C PRO A 574 1.99 19.22 17.90
N SER A 575 1.21 18.64 16.98
CA SER A 575 1.69 18.05 15.73
C SER A 575 2.24 19.09 14.74
N ASP A 576 1.62 20.28 14.69
CA ASP A 576 2.11 21.37 13.83
C ASP A 576 3.49 21.86 14.29
N ILE A 577 3.76 21.75 15.58
CA ILE A 577 5.04 22.14 16.18
C ILE A 577 6.12 21.11 15.89
N LEU A 578 5.81 19.81 15.97
CA LEU A 578 6.75 18.75 15.64
C LEU A 578 7.16 18.83 14.16
N VAL A 579 6.20 18.98 13.26
CA VAL A 579 6.44 19.11 11.82
C VAL A 579 7.21 20.40 11.50
N SER A 580 6.88 21.52 12.14
CA SER A 580 7.60 22.79 11.94
C SER A 580 9.02 22.78 12.51
N ALA A 581 9.28 22.03 13.60
CA ALA A 581 10.61 21.87 14.17
C ALA A 581 11.50 21.02 13.26
N ILE A 582 10.96 19.93 12.69
CA ILE A 582 11.68 19.08 11.72
C ILE A 582 12.00 19.87 10.44
N SER A 583 11.10 20.78 10.00
CA SER A 583 11.31 21.60 8.81
C SER A 583 12.33 22.73 8.99
N ARG A 584 12.46 23.31 10.20
CA ARG A 584 13.35 24.45 10.45
C ARG A 584 14.83 24.10 10.53
N GLU A 585 15.20 22.92 11.03
CA GLU A 585 16.60 22.51 11.05
C GLU A 585 17.18 22.22 9.66
N ARG A 586 16.34 21.81 8.69
CA ARG A 586 16.78 21.66 7.30
C ARG A 586 17.13 22.98 6.60
N ALA A 587 16.56 24.10 7.04
CA ALA A 587 16.86 25.42 6.47
C ALA A 587 18.25 25.94 6.85
N PHE A 588 18.89 25.37 7.87
CA PHE A 588 20.22 25.84 8.34
C PHE A 588 21.42 25.07 7.75
N THR A 589 21.18 23.89 7.16
CA THR A 589 22.26 23.01 6.67
C THR A 589 22.22 22.68 5.19
N ALA A 590 21.27 23.21 4.42
CA ALA A 590 21.15 22.82 3.03
C ALA A 590 20.95 24.00 2.06
N ALA A 591 22.03 24.36 1.40
CA ALA A 591 22.00 25.11 0.15
C ALA A 591 21.53 24.24 -1.04
N THR A 592 21.14 22.97 -0.86
CA THR A 592 20.65 22.09 -1.96
C THR A 592 19.94 20.85 -1.38
N ARG A 593 18.60 20.87 -1.20
CA ARG A 593 17.72 19.69 -1.27
C ARG A 593 16.22 20.01 -0.97
N PRO A 594 15.24 19.20 -1.45
CA PRO A 594 13.85 19.62 -1.66
C PRO A 594 12.97 19.67 -0.40
N ARG A 595 11.93 20.51 -0.49
CA ARG A 595 10.97 20.78 0.58
C ARG A 595 9.87 19.72 0.64
N TRP A 596 9.63 19.14 1.82
CA TRP A 596 8.44 18.34 2.12
C TRP A 596 7.37 19.23 2.78
N VAL A 597 6.17 19.23 2.23
CA VAL A 597 4.99 19.88 2.83
C VAL A 597 4.03 18.79 3.30
N VAL A 598 3.98 18.55 4.62
CA VAL A 598 2.95 17.70 5.24
C VAL A 598 1.83 18.61 5.73
N ARG A 599 0.63 18.46 5.18
CA ARG A 599 -0.58 19.16 5.66
C ARG A 599 -1.23 18.38 6.80
N THR A 600 -1.43 19.07 7.92
CA THR A 600 -1.85 18.52 9.22
C THR A 600 -3.35 18.61 9.44
N GLY A 601 -3.95 17.56 10.00
CA GLY A 601 -5.38 17.57 10.35
C GLY A 601 -5.85 16.75 11.57
N THR A 602 -5.14 15.73 12.07
CA THR A 602 -5.76 14.77 13.02
C THR A 602 -4.87 14.19 14.14
N LEU A 603 -3.90 14.91 14.67
CA LEU A 603 -2.90 14.36 15.62
C LEU A 603 -3.12 14.72 17.09
N ARG A 604 -4.29 15.29 17.50
CA ARG A 604 -4.43 15.89 18.84
C ARG A 604 -4.51 14.93 20.02
N THR A 605 -4.94 13.69 19.84
CA THR A 605 -5.25 12.79 20.99
C THR A 605 -4.25 11.67 21.20
N SER A 606 -3.58 11.19 20.17
CA SER A 606 -2.69 10.02 20.25
C SER A 606 -1.25 10.35 20.69
N LEU A 607 -0.77 11.56 20.45
CA LEU A 607 0.55 11.99 20.93
C LEU A 607 0.62 12.12 22.47
N ILE A 608 -0.49 12.56 23.10
CA ILE A 608 -0.56 12.75 24.57
C ILE A 608 -0.52 11.40 25.31
N SER A 609 -0.97 10.31 24.67
CA SER A 609 -0.96 8.96 25.28
C SER A 609 0.37 8.22 25.12
N ALA A 610 1.19 8.57 24.13
CA ALA A 610 2.47 7.89 23.86
C ALA A 610 3.64 8.43 24.72
N VAL A 611 3.59 9.68 25.14
CA VAL A 611 4.69 10.34 25.85
C VAL A 611 4.92 9.88 27.29
N PRO A 612 3.87 9.60 28.12
CA PRO A 612 4.10 8.98 29.43
C PRO A 612 4.79 7.61 29.32
N ALA A 613 4.62 6.90 28.20
CA ALA A 613 5.25 5.62 27.96
C ALA A 613 6.77 5.76 27.76
N LEU A 614 7.22 6.76 27.01
CA LEU A 614 8.66 7.03 26.77
C LEU A 614 9.43 7.40 28.05
N ALA A 615 8.80 8.14 28.95
CA ALA A 615 9.43 8.58 30.22
C ALA A 615 9.63 7.44 31.24
N LYS A 616 8.93 6.32 31.08
CA LYS A 616 8.96 5.16 32.00
C LYS A 616 9.65 3.94 31.41
N MET A 617 10.06 3.98 30.12
CA MET A 617 10.80 2.89 29.52
C MET A 617 12.28 2.93 29.89
N PRO A 618 12.92 1.78 30.13
CA PRO A 618 14.37 1.71 30.30
C PRO A 618 15.07 2.15 29.01
N LEU A 619 16.22 2.77 29.15
CA LEU A 619 17.06 3.23 28.04
C LEU A 619 17.31 2.09 27.07
N VAL A 620 16.89 2.27 25.82
CA VAL A 620 17.26 1.40 24.71
C VAL A 620 18.73 1.71 24.41
N SER A 621 19.61 0.74 24.64
CA SER A 621 21.02 0.87 24.26
C SER A 621 21.14 0.88 22.74
N THR A 622 21.81 1.88 22.20
CA THR A 622 22.19 1.97 20.79
C THR A 622 23.21 0.91 20.43
#